data_e22a1a820511ac0691cd64b6a8e54022
#
_entry.id   e22a1a820511ac0691cd64b6a8e54022
#
_cell.length_a   1.000
_cell.length_b   1.000
_cell.length_c   1.000
_cell.angle_alpha   90.00
_cell.angle_beta   90.00
_cell.angle_gamma   90.00
#
_symmetry.space_group_name_H-M   'P 1'
#
loop_
_entity.id
_entity.type
_entity.pdbx_description
1 polymer ?
#
loop_
_entity_poly.entity_id
_entity_poly.type
_entity_poly.pdbx_seq_one_letter_code
_entity_poly.pdbx_strand_id
1 'polypeptide(L)'
;MSRNAQAGGETSRAPSAPSLFRIIQPRLLIIVIVVVIFAALAAIYSKAQSATYASSARVFLSTDSGTLGASSVDATRFVQTQAQFAQSSAAVAVIAKDLKLSESDVSSRLSTSPSDAGYFFVIKGKGPSQEAANSLVKSAETAYSTLLTNYGPNSQESVTALKNLRDRLVTEGQGSAAGTANDVGVRTAQIQDLNTKIAAAETAAVLGSSAVKLAEPPVADGQGGPNLLRNVLVAVIVGLLGSIAAIWIMYQRRPTILDPHNPSDTLGVPLIAALEPGRTTASAAETLVSAMSAVMSPTSKVVAFTPASRGDLAADLVSSVAAAWSDDQGVVLILDTSPSSEVRASLEGLPRATSGELPRWAHEPTCLARSSGTGRGHILYNRVSPARAARPGGLAPILADRAPVVDLVILVTSALAELPMTAASAIQADAVVVITSTETHLKELEQVPRDWPALAERVVGVVHDGRTGIRRATGNAAPERRSSVXTITSNSPVGGEGPPSKRGGMDPEATDRYARPAR
;
A
#
# COMPACT_ATOMS: atom_id res chain seq x y z
N MET A 1 -35.17 -56.58 -2.22
CA MET A 1 -34.07 -56.06 -3.03
C MET A 1 -33.65 -54.70 -2.46
N SER A 2 -32.62 -54.71 -1.60
CA SER A 2 -32.16 -53.51 -0.86
C SER A 2 -31.22 -52.71 -1.76
N ARG A 3 -31.61 -51.50 -2.14
CA ARG A 3 -30.72 -50.54 -2.80
C ARG A 3 -29.81 -49.93 -1.74
N ASN A 4 -28.56 -50.31 -1.75
CA ASN A 4 -27.51 -49.61 -1.01
C ASN A 4 -27.31 -48.22 -1.63
N ALA A 5 -27.87 -47.22 -0.99
CA ALA A 5 -27.51 -45.83 -1.26
C ALA A 5 -26.10 -45.59 -0.73
N GLN A 6 -25.11 -45.69 -1.63
CA GLN A 6 -23.79 -45.17 -1.35
C GLN A 6 -23.90 -43.63 -1.28
N ALA A 7 -24.00 -43.12 -0.09
CA ALA A 7 -23.81 -41.71 0.17
C ALA A 7 -22.35 -41.38 -0.12
N GLY A 8 -22.05 -40.94 -1.31
CA GLY A 8 -20.76 -40.37 -1.66
C GLY A 8 -20.54 -39.17 -0.78
N GLY A 9 -19.59 -39.28 0.13
CA GLY A 9 -19.18 -38.14 0.98
C GLY A 9 -18.60 -37.04 0.07
N GLU A 10 -19.42 -36.04 -0.21
CA GLU A 10 -18.92 -34.80 -0.77
C GLU A 10 -17.95 -34.19 0.25
N THR A 11 -16.66 -34.45 0.05
CA THR A 11 -15.64 -33.67 0.73
C THR A 11 -15.79 -32.23 0.23
N SER A 12 -16.52 -31.44 0.95
CA SER A 12 -16.57 -30.00 0.75
C SER A 12 -15.13 -29.49 0.78
N ARG A 13 -14.56 -29.32 -0.41
CA ARG A 13 -13.25 -28.69 -0.57
C ARG A 13 -13.35 -27.28 0.00
N ALA A 14 -12.69 -27.04 1.14
CA ALA A 14 -12.54 -25.69 1.65
C ALA A 14 -11.97 -24.81 0.54
N PRO A 15 -12.56 -23.65 0.28
CA PRO A 15 -12.08 -22.78 -0.79
C PRO A 15 -10.59 -22.52 -0.59
N SER A 16 -9.80 -22.94 -1.56
CA SER A 16 -8.34 -22.76 -1.52
C SER A 16 -8.03 -21.27 -1.52
N ALA A 17 -7.44 -20.78 -0.42
CA ALA A 17 -7.01 -19.39 -0.34
C ALA A 17 -6.09 -19.10 -1.55
N PRO A 18 -6.41 -18.08 -2.34
CA PRO A 18 -5.58 -17.79 -3.51
C PRO A 18 -4.16 -17.50 -3.05
N SER A 19 -3.19 -18.07 -3.73
CA SER A 19 -1.80 -17.81 -3.41
C SER A 19 -1.54 -16.30 -3.51
N LEU A 20 -0.94 -15.72 -2.46
CA LEU A 20 -0.61 -14.29 -2.40
C LEU A 20 0.12 -13.83 -3.67
N PHE A 21 0.94 -14.71 -4.24
CA PHE A 21 1.69 -14.45 -5.46
C PHE A 21 0.78 -14.12 -6.65
N ARG A 22 -0.34 -14.85 -6.83
CA ARG A 22 -1.30 -14.58 -7.91
C ARG A 22 -2.00 -13.22 -7.79
N ILE A 23 -2.20 -12.75 -6.55
CA ILE A 23 -2.81 -11.43 -6.29
C ILE A 23 -1.81 -10.31 -6.57
N ILE A 24 -0.53 -10.54 -6.24
CA ILE A 24 0.55 -9.54 -6.30
C ILE A 24 1.07 -9.36 -7.73
N GLN A 25 1.22 -10.46 -8.49
CA GLN A 25 1.87 -10.46 -9.81
C GLN A 25 1.34 -9.39 -10.78
N PRO A 26 0.01 -9.24 -11.00
CA PRO A 26 -0.48 -8.21 -11.93
C PRO A 26 -0.30 -6.77 -11.43
N ARG A 27 0.02 -6.60 -10.14
CA ARG A 27 0.16 -5.28 -9.49
C ARG A 27 1.58 -4.96 -9.06
N LEU A 28 2.55 -5.75 -9.51
CA LEU A 28 3.96 -5.61 -9.13
C LEU A 28 4.49 -4.21 -9.48
N LEU A 29 4.08 -3.63 -10.60
CA LEU A 29 4.46 -2.28 -11.00
C LEU A 29 4.01 -1.24 -9.96
N ILE A 30 2.81 -1.37 -9.41
CA ILE A 30 2.30 -0.47 -8.36
C ILE A 30 3.17 -0.57 -7.10
N ILE A 31 3.53 -1.79 -6.71
CA ILE A 31 4.41 -2.03 -5.55
C ILE A 31 5.76 -1.31 -5.75
N VAL A 32 6.37 -1.48 -6.91
CA VAL A 32 7.66 -0.84 -7.24
C VAL A 32 7.54 0.68 -7.15
N ILE A 33 6.50 1.28 -7.73
CA ILE A 33 6.28 2.72 -7.68
C ILE A 33 6.15 3.20 -6.22
N VAL A 34 5.35 2.53 -5.40
CA VAL A 34 5.15 2.89 -4.00
C VAL A 34 6.47 2.81 -3.21
N VAL A 35 7.22 1.72 -3.39
CA VAL A 35 8.52 1.53 -2.72
C VAL A 35 9.51 2.63 -3.11
N VAL A 36 9.58 2.98 -4.40
CA VAL A 36 10.46 4.06 -4.90
C VAL A 36 10.06 5.41 -4.29
N ILE A 37 8.77 5.70 -4.18
CA ILE A 37 8.28 6.93 -3.56
C ILE A 37 8.71 6.98 -2.07
N PHE A 38 8.52 5.90 -1.32
CA PHE A 38 8.92 5.83 0.10
C PHE A 38 10.43 5.99 0.27
N ALA A 39 11.23 5.34 -0.59
CA ALA A 39 12.69 5.46 -0.58
C ALA A 39 13.14 6.91 -0.87
N ALA A 40 12.52 7.55 -1.85
CA ALA A 40 12.83 8.94 -2.20
C ALA A 40 12.47 9.90 -1.06
N LEU A 41 11.30 9.74 -0.44
CA LEU A 41 10.89 10.54 0.72
C LEU A 41 11.84 10.36 1.90
N ALA A 42 12.27 9.13 2.17
CA ALA A 42 13.25 8.84 3.24
C ALA A 42 14.61 9.47 2.95
N ALA A 43 15.05 9.46 1.70
CA ALA A 43 16.31 10.10 1.29
C ALA A 43 16.25 11.62 1.46
N ILE A 44 15.16 12.25 1.05
CA ILE A 44 14.91 13.69 1.23
C ILE A 44 14.89 14.03 2.73
N TYR A 45 14.13 13.29 3.52
CA TYR A 45 14.04 13.45 4.98
C TYR A 45 15.41 13.29 5.64
N SER A 46 16.18 12.27 5.25
CA SER A 46 17.51 12.02 5.79
C SER A 46 18.49 13.15 5.46
N LYS A 47 18.41 13.75 4.27
CA LYS A 47 19.22 14.90 3.89
C LYS A 47 18.81 16.19 4.62
N ALA A 48 17.54 16.32 4.98
CA ALA A 48 17.05 17.48 5.73
C ALA A 48 17.47 17.46 7.21
N GLN A 49 17.83 16.30 7.76
CA GLN A 49 18.36 16.19 9.12
C GLN A 49 19.81 16.66 9.17
N SER A 50 20.09 17.64 10.02
CA SER A 50 21.46 18.13 10.25
C SER A 50 22.33 17.06 10.91
N ALA A 51 23.55 16.92 10.44
CA ALA A 51 24.55 16.06 11.07
C ALA A 51 24.86 16.56 12.47
N THR A 52 24.99 15.65 13.41
CA THR A 52 25.41 15.96 14.78
C THR A 52 26.81 15.41 15.00
N TYR A 53 27.72 16.29 15.36
CA TYR A 53 29.10 15.93 15.67
C TYR A 53 29.24 15.72 17.17
N ALA A 54 30.01 14.71 17.55
CA ALA A 54 30.29 14.41 18.93
C ALA A 54 31.78 14.58 19.22
N SER A 55 32.07 15.11 20.41
CA SER A 55 33.45 15.23 20.94
C SER A 55 33.46 14.72 22.37
N SER A 56 34.55 14.13 22.79
CA SER A 56 34.73 13.66 24.15
C SER A 56 36.11 14.00 24.67
N ALA A 57 36.19 14.22 25.98
CA ALA A 57 37.45 14.42 26.70
C ALA A 57 37.43 13.62 28.00
N ARG A 58 38.58 13.12 28.39
CA ARG A 58 38.76 12.39 29.66
C ARG A 58 39.36 13.31 30.70
N VAL A 59 38.73 13.36 31.86
CA VAL A 59 39.20 14.16 32.98
C VAL A 59 39.71 13.20 34.06
N PHE A 60 41.01 13.19 34.26
CA PHE A 60 41.69 12.35 35.27
C PHE A 60 41.70 13.08 36.59
N LEU A 61 41.29 12.38 37.63
CA LEU A 61 41.23 12.91 39.01
C LEU A 61 42.38 12.37 39.83
N SER A 62 43.08 13.26 40.49
CA SER A 62 44.12 12.87 41.44
C SER A 62 43.55 12.90 42.87
N THR A 63 43.82 11.87 43.63
CA THR A 63 43.53 11.80 45.06
C THR A 63 44.85 11.85 45.82
N ASP A 64 45.45 13.07 45.90
CA ASP A 64 46.72 13.26 46.58
C ASP A 64 46.62 13.23 48.12
N SER A 65 45.41 13.29 48.64
CA SER A 65 45.19 13.15 50.10
C SER A 65 44.69 11.71 50.36
N GLY A 66 45.41 10.98 51.21
CA GLY A 66 45.08 9.60 51.59
C GLY A 66 43.74 9.39 52.29
N THR A 67 42.78 10.23 51.97
CA THR A 67 41.42 10.25 52.53
C THR A 67 40.42 9.38 51.80
N LEU A 68 40.73 8.93 50.57
CA LEU A 68 39.91 7.90 49.93
C LEU A 68 40.40 6.54 50.42
N GLY A 69 39.66 5.95 51.34
CA GLY A 69 39.92 4.61 51.81
C GLY A 69 40.12 3.63 50.65
N ALA A 70 40.87 2.62 50.90
CA ALA A 70 41.35 1.65 49.87
C ALA A 70 40.25 0.84 49.17
N SER A 71 38.98 1.24 49.27
CA SER A 71 37.89 0.48 48.59
C SER A 71 37.60 1.05 47.20
N SER A 72 37.50 0.19 46.21
CA SER A 72 37.14 0.51 44.85
C SER A 72 35.75 1.18 44.76
N VAL A 73 34.89 0.89 45.71
CA VAL A 73 33.52 1.45 45.79
C VAL A 73 33.55 2.95 46.05
N ASP A 74 34.43 3.40 46.98
CA ASP A 74 34.55 4.82 47.32
C ASP A 74 35.13 5.62 46.15
N ALA A 75 36.09 5.05 45.43
CA ALA A 75 36.67 5.67 44.25
C ALA A 75 35.60 5.86 43.14
N THR A 76 34.79 4.84 42.93
CA THR A 76 33.70 4.90 41.92
C THR A 76 32.68 5.97 42.29
N ARG A 77 32.23 6.01 43.54
CA ARG A 77 31.29 7.03 44.04
C ARG A 77 31.87 8.43 43.90
N PHE A 78 33.16 8.60 44.20
CA PHE A 78 33.83 9.88 44.06
C PHE A 78 33.82 10.34 42.59
N VAL A 79 34.24 9.47 41.65
CA VAL A 79 34.25 9.80 40.22
C VAL A 79 32.82 10.15 39.74
N GLN A 80 31.82 9.38 40.20
CA GLN A 80 30.43 9.63 39.87
C GLN A 80 29.96 10.99 40.35
N THR A 81 30.33 11.37 41.58
CA THR A 81 30.02 12.70 42.16
C THR A 81 30.67 13.81 41.34
N GLN A 82 31.94 13.64 40.96
CA GLN A 82 32.68 14.62 40.15
C GLN A 82 32.06 14.75 38.74
N ALA A 83 31.64 13.66 38.13
CA ALA A 83 30.95 13.68 36.86
C ALA A 83 29.62 14.45 36.95
N GLN A 84 28.85 14.22 38.04
CA GLN A 84 27.60 14.96 38.29
C GLN A 84 27.88 16.44 38.54
N PHE A 85 28.96 16.77 39.26
CA PHE A 85 29.34 18.15 39.53
C PHE A 85 29.70 18.91 38.25
N ALA A 86 30.40 18.22 37.30
CA ALA A 86 30.74 18.80 36.00
C ALA A 86 29.49 19.08 35.13
N GLN A 87 28.34 18.50 35.49
CA GLN A 87 27.05 18.72 34.79
C GLN A 87 26.05 19.49 35.68
N SER A 88 26.51 20.04 36.79
CA SER A 88 25.66 20.82 37.71
C SER A 88 25.13 22.11 37.04
N SER A 89 24.05 22.65 37.58
CA SER A 89 23.47 23.89 37.06
C SER A 89 24.48 25.05 37.08
N ALA A 90 25.38 25.07 38.08
CA ALA A 90 26.47 26.06 38.16
C ALA A 90 27.45 25.91 36.98
N ALA A 91 27.84 24.68 36.65
CA ALA A 91 28.71 24.42 35.49
C ALA A 91 28.02 24.77 34.17
N VAL A 92 26.78 24.35 34.04
CA VAL A 92 25.96 24.64 32.85
C VAL A 92 25.81 26.15 32.63
N ALA A 93 25.57 26.93 33.69
CA ALA A 93 25.46 28.40 33.61
C ALA A 93 26.76 29.06 33.14
N VAL A 94 27.92 28.59 33.64
CA VAL A 94 29.23 29.08 33.20
C VAL A 94 29.47 28.77 31.73
N ILE A 95 29.20 27.53 31.31
CA ILE A 95 29.34 27.09 29.91
C ILE A 95 28.39 27.88 28.97
N ALA A 96 27.14 28.04 29.39
CA ALA A 96 26.12 28.77 28.64
C ALA A 96 26.57 30.23 28.39
N LYS A 97 27.11 30.87 29.41
CA LYS A 97 27.65 32.24 29.33
C LYS A 97 28.87 32.32 28.40
N ASP A 98 29.79 31.38 28.52
CA ASP A 98 31.03 31.34 27.73
C ASP A 98 30.72 31.15 26.22
N LEU A 99 29.81 30.23 25.90
CA LEU A 99 29.47 29.89 24.52
C LEU A 99 28.29 30.69 23.96
N LYS A 100 27.69 31.58 24.76
CA LYS A 100 26.49 32.37 24.39
C LYS A 100 25.33 31.48 23.96
N LEU A 101 25.13 30.37 24.67
CA LEU A 101 24.05 29.40 24.45
C LEU A 101 23.03 29.51 25.59
N SER A 102 21.84 28.96 25.39
CA SER A 102 20.90 28.79 26.49
C SER A 102 21.34 27.62 27.40
N GLU A 103 21.01 27.69 28.68
CA GLU A 103 21.30 26.58 29.62
C GLU A 103 20.63 25.29 29.19
N SER A 104 19.45 25.39 28.63
CA SER A 104 18.73 24.21 28.07
C SER A 104 19.47 23.60 26.90
N ASP A 105 20.05 24.42 26.01
CA ASP A 105 20.86 23.91 24.89
C ASP A 105 22.11 23.19 25.40
N VAL A 106 22.81 23.78 26.38
CA VAL A 106 24.00 23.16 26.97
C VAL A 106 23.62 21.83 27.62
N SER A 107 22.56 21.81 28.44
CA SER A 107 22.12 20.61 29.16
C SER A 107 21.72 19.46 28.19
N SER A 108 21.12 19.80 27.05
CA SER A 108 20.69 18.78 26.04
C SER A 108 21.87 18.22 25.24
N ARG A 109 22.96 18.98 25.12
CA ARG A 109 24.13 18.65 24.30
C ARG A 109 25.33 18.14 25.12
N LEU A 110 25.35 18.38 26.43
CA LEU A 110 26.43 17.97 27.31
C LEU A 110 26.02 16.74 28.12
N SER A 111 26.90 15.77 28.21
CA SER A 111 26.70 14.61 29.09
C SER A 111 28.02 14.20 29.70
N THR A 112 27.97 13.71 30.93
CA THR A 112 29.14 13.20 31.62
C THR A 112 28.88 11.76 32.06
N SER A 113 29.90 10.93 32.02
CA SER A 113 29.80 9.53 32.46
C SER A 113 31.06 9.12 33.20
N PRO A 114 30.93 8.49 34.37
CA PRO A 114 32.09 7.94 35.06
C PRO A 114 32.66 6.76 34.24
N SER A 115 33.96 6.54 34.34
CA SER A 115 34.60 5.38 33.74
C SER A 115 34.53 4.17 34.69
N ASP A 116 34.24 3.02 34.16
CA ASP A 116 34.29 1.74 34.90
C ASP A 116 35.72 1.35 35.29
N ALA A 117 36.72 1.94 34.65
CA ALA A 117 38.13 1.61 34.83
C ALA A 117 38.87 2.50 35.88
N GLY A 118 38.16 3.27 36.71
CA GLY A 118 38.81 3.92 37.84
C GLY A 118 38.77 5.46 37.88
N TYR A 119 39.86 6.15 37.89
CA TYR A 119 40.00 7.51 38.35
C TYR A 119 39.76 8.61 37.31
N PHE A 120 38.82 8.38 36.37
CA PHE A 120 38.46 9.41 35.39
C PHE A 120 36.98 9.37 35.04
N PHE A 121 36.50 10.48 34.54
CA PHE A 121 35.18 10.52 33.88
C PHE A 121 35.32 11.12 32.49
N VAL A 122 34.32 10.88 31.66
CA VAL A 122 34.30 11.37 30.28
C VAL A 122 33.26 12.49 30.18
N ILE A 123 33.68 13.62 29.63
CA ILE A 123 32.79 14.71 29.23
C ILE A 123 32.51 14.51 27.73
N LYS A 124 31.23 14.43 27.34
CA LYS A 124 30.82 14.34 25.95
C LYS A 124 29.95 15.54 25.55
N GLY A 125 30.30 16.13 24.43
CA GLY A 125 29.57 17.27 23.87
C GLY A 125 29.08 16.98 22.48
N LYS A 126 27.87 17.44 22.16
CA LYS A 126 27.30 17.35 20.82
C LYS A 126 27.10 18.73 20.22
N GLY A 127 27.38 18.89 18.92
CA GLY A 127 27.23 20.17 18.23
C GLY A 127 26.87 20.04 16.76
N PRO A 128 26.46 21.14 16.13
CA PRO A 128 26.15 21.13 14.68
C PRO A 128 27.42 21.07 13.81
N SER A 129 28.58 21.26 14.41
CA SER A 129 29.88 21.09 13.74
C SER A 129 30.88 20.49 14.71
N GLN A 130 31.99 19.97 14.22
CA GLN A 130 33.05 19.39 15.05
C GLN A 130 33.66 20.48 15.97
N GLU A 131 33.83 21.70 15.46
CA GLU A 131 34.33 22.85 16.22
C GLU A 131 33.39 23.21 17.37
N ALA A 132 32.09 23.19 17.12
CA ALA A 132 31.08 23.47 18.15
C ALA A 132 31.06 22.37 19.23
N ALA A 133 31.22 21.10 18.84
CA ALA A 133 31.32 20.01 19.81
C ALA A 133 32.59 20.10 20.65
N ASN A 134 33.74 20.38 20.01
CA ASN A 134 35.02 20.57 20.69
C ASN A 134 34.98 21.77 21.65
N SER A 135 34.41 22.90 21.23
CA SER A 135 34.27 24.10 22.05
C SER A 135 33.41 23.84 23.29
N LEU A 136 32.32 23.08 23.13
CA LEU A 136 31.44 22.70 24.22
C LEU A 136 32.18 21.86 25.28
N VAL A 137 32.95 20.85 24.84
CA VAL A 137 33.74 20.00 25.75
C VAL A 137 34.83 20.84 26.45
N LYS A 138 35.56 21.66 25.70
CA LYS A 138 36.63 22.53 26.24
C LYS A 138 36.08 23.53 27.23
N SER A 139 34.94 24.17 26.95
CA SER A 139 34.28 25.08 27.88
C SER A 139 33.83 24.34 29.16
N ALA A 140 33.35 23.10 29.01
CA ALA A 140 32.95 22.27 30.15
C ALA A 140 34.16 21.91 31.06
N GLU A 141 35.29 21.56 30.45
CA GLU A 141 36.56 21.34 31.21
C GLU A 141 36.99 22.59 31.97
N THR A 142 36.96 23.73 31.30
CA THR A 142 37.34 25.03 31.90
C THR A 142 36.36 25.41 33.01
N ALA A 143 35.07 25.28 32.80
CA ALA A 143 34.05 25.56 33.81
C ALA A 143 34.22 24.64 35.02
N TYR A 144 34.44 23.36 34.80
CA TYR A 144 34.68 22.39 35.87
C TYR A 144 35.92 22.75 36.69
N SER A 145 37.06 23.01 36.03
CA SER A 145 38.31 23.39 36.74
C SER A 145 38.19 24.71 37.51
N THR A 146 37.49 25.69 36.93
CA THR A 146 37.23 26.99 37.59
C THR A 146 36.36 26.81 38.83
N LEU A 147 35.31 26.01 38.71
CA LEU A 147 34.43 25.74 39.86
C LEU A 147 35.19 25.00 40.98
N LEU A 148 36.03 24.03 40.64
CA LEU A 148 36.86 23.33 41.62
C LEU A 148 37.80 24.31 42.34
N THR A 149 38.42 25.22 41.58
CA THR A 149 39.32 26.23 42.15
C THR A 149 38.57 27.19 43.09
N ASN A 150 37.37 27.58 42.74
CA ASN A 150 36.57 28.50 43.56
C ASN A 150 36.01 27.84 44.84
N TYR A 151 35.68 26.56 44.77
CA TYR A 151 35.11 25.83 45.91
C TYR A 151 36.19 25.21 46.82
N GLY A 152 37.39 24.97 46.31
CA GLY A 152 38.45 24.25 47.02
C GLY A 152 39.03 24.98 48.22
N PRO A 153 39.74 26.13 48.08
CA PRO A 153 40.44 26.76 49.20
C PRO A 153 39.52 27.39 50.23
N ASN A 154 38.40 27.98 49.81
CA ASN A 154 37.47 28.65 50.73
C ASN A 154 36.58 27.65 51.51
N SER A 155 36.44 26.45 51.07
CA SER A 155 35.57 25.45 51.73
C SER A 155 36.21 24.88 53.00
N GLN A 156 37.53 24.69 53.05
CA GLN A 156 38.22 24.23 54.29
C GLN A 156 38.23 25.28 55.40
N GLU A 157 38.45 26.57 55.07
CA GLU A 157 38.28 27.65 55.99
C GLU A 157 36.85 27.76 56.52
N SER A 158 35.87 27.63 55.62
CA SER A 158 34.45 27.63 55.96
C SER A 158 34.08 26.49 56.89
N VAL A 159 34.57 25.29 56.60
CA VAL A 159 34.36 24.12 57.46
C VAL A 159 34.93 24.34 58.83
N THR A 160 36.16 24.84 58.89
CA THR A 160 36.85 25.17 60.19
C THR A 160 36.06 26.24 60.95
N ALA A 161 35.64 27.31 60.30
CA ALA A 161 34.84 28.38 60.90
C ALA A 161 33.50 27.88 61.45
N LEU A 162 32.78 27.03 60.62
CA LEU A 162 31.52 26.47 61.07
C LEU A 162 31.68 25.51 62.25
N LYS A 163 32.71 24.66 62.22
CA LYS A 163 33.06 23.81 63.37
C LYS A 163 33.35 24.60 64.61
N ASN A 164 34.17 25.62 64.49
CA ASN A 164 34.49 26.53 65.62
C ASN A 164 33.24 27.21 66.19
N LEU A 165 32.33 27.65 65.29
CA LEU A 165 31.05 28.23 65.70
C LEU A 165 30.15 27.19 66.41
N ARG A 166 30.05 25.98 65.88
CA ARG A 166 29.31 24.90 66.54
C ARG A 166 29.90 24.62 67.95
N ASP A 167 31.20 24.44 68.01
CA ASP A 167 31.91 24.12 69.29
C ASP A 167 31.72 25.19 70.32
N ARG A 168 31.75 26.49 69.93
CA ARG A 168 31.40 27.62 70.83
C ARG A 168 29.98 27.50 71.36
N LEU A 169 28.98 27.26 70.48
CA LEU A 169 27.59 27.12 70.92
C LEU A 169 27.37 25.89 71.83
N VAL A 170 28.12 24.83 71.63
CA VAL A 170 28.09 23.66 72.54
C VAL A 170 28.70 24.01 73.88
N THR A 171 29.86 24.69 73.92
CA THR A 171 30.56 25.10 75.14
C THR A 171 29.73 26.14 75.95
N GLU A 172 29.13 27.09 75.25
CA GLU A 172 28.24 28.09 75.87
C GLU A 172 26.97 27.41 76.44
N GLY A 173 26.52 26.37 75.79
CA GLY A 173 25.37 25.57 76.27
C GLY A 173 25.71 24.79 77.55
N GLN A 174 26.94 24.34 77.70
CA GLN A 174 27.39 23.58 78.89
C GLN A 174 27.66 24.52 80.10
N GLY A 175 28.06 25.76 79.80
CA GLY A 175 28.35 26.75 80.87
C GLY A 175 27.11 27.45 81.42
N SER A 176 25.99 27.38 80.81
CA SER A 176 24.76 28.11 81.15
C SER A 176 23.74 27.20 81.84
N ALA A 177 23.98 26.92 83.12
CA ALA A 177 23.06 26.04 83.89
C ALA A 177 21.66 26.65 84.16
N ALA A 178 21.36 27.86 83.68
CA ALA A 178 20.14 28.62 83.98
C ALA A 178 19.30 28.99 82.75
N GLY A 179 19.49 28.33 81.64
CA GLY A 179 18.70 28.61 80.44
C GLY A 179 17.30 28.05 80.53
N THR A 180 16.32 28.78 79.98
CA THR A 180 14.93 28.30 79.90
C THR A 180 14.83 27.14 78.86
N ALA A 181 13.80 26.30 78.94
CA ALA A 181 13.59 25.19 78.03
C ALA A 181 13.52 25.66 76.57
N ASN A 182 13.03 26.87 76.31
CA ASN A 182 12.99 27.50 74.98
C ASN A 182 14.41 27.78 74.47
N ASP A 183 15.31 28.27 75.32
CA ASP A 183 16.69 28.58 74.92
C ASP A 183 17.49 27.34 74.55
N VAL A 184 17.20 26.21 75.25
CA VAL A 184 17.77 24.89 74.92
C VAL A 184 17.26 24.40 73.56
N GLY A 185 15.96 24.58 73.30
CA GLY A 185 15.36 24.20 72.01
C GLY A 185 15.93 24.96 70.81
N VAL A 186 16.05 26.29 70.97
CA VAL A 186 16.62 27.17 69.95
C VAL A 186 18.07 26.79 69.64
N ARG A 187 18.90 26.56 70.68
CA ARG A 187 20.31 26.16 70.50
C ARG A 187 20.43 24.81 69.83
N THR A 188 19.58 23.85 70.19
CA THR A 188 19.57 22.49 69.54
C THR A 188 19.28 22.63 68.05
N ALA A 189 18.29 23.46 67.69
CA ALA A 189 17.97 23.74 66.30
C ALA A 189 19.12 24.40 65.55
N GLN A 190 19.81 25.37 66.21
CA GLN A 190 20.99 26.04 65.63
C GLN A 190 22.14 25.04 65.38
N ILE A 191 22.40 24.15 66.34
CA ILE A 191 23.45 23.15 66.26
C ILE A 191 23.12 22.17 65.12
N GLN A 192 21.84 21.74 64.92
CA GLN A 192 21.39 20.89 63.83
C GLN A 192 21.60 21.58 62.48
N ASP A 193 21.22 22.86 62.37
CA ASP A 193 21.41 23.62 61.13
C ASP A 193 22.92 23.75 60.80
N LEU A 194 23.76 24.05 61.83
CA LEU A 194 25.20 24.08 61.63
C LEU A 194 25.78 22.74 61.22
N ASN A 195 25.32 21.64 61.81
CA ASN A 195 25.77 20.30 61.40
C ASN A 195 25.43 20.01 59.95
N THR A 196 24.23 20.42 59.48
CA THR A 196 23.84 20.31 58.09
C THR A 196 24.75 21.14 57.17
N LYS A 197 25.05 22.40 57.61
CA LYS A 197 25.95 23.29 56.87
C LYS A 197 27.40 22.78 56.88
N ILE A 198 27.86 22.20 57.96
CA ILE A 198 29.20 21.56 58.06
C ILE A 198 29.27 20.38 57.11
N ALA A 199 28.27 19.50 57.08
CA ALA A 199 28.23 18.35 56.17
C ALA A 199 28.25 18.79 54.69
N ALA A 200 27.50 19.83 54.37
CA ALA A 200 27.51 20.41 53.01
C ALA A 200 28.88 21.03 52.67
N ALA A 201 29.48 21.76 53.62
CA ALA A 201 30.80 22.38 53.44
C ALA A 201 31.92 21.33 53.36
N GLU A 202 31.84 20.25 54.14
CA GLU A 202 32.78 19.12 54.06
C GLU A 202 32.67 18.43 52.70
N THR A 203 31.46 18.21 52.20
CA THR A 203 31.25 17.66 50.85
C THR A 203 31.89 18.58 49.81
N ALA A 204 31.68 19.88 49.92
CA ALA A 204 32.27 20.86 49.02
C ALA A 204 33.81 20.89 49.13
N ALA A 205 34.35 20.74 50.32
CA ALA A 205 35.80 20.69 50.55
C ALA A 205 36.44 19.43 49.95
N VAL A 206 35.76 18.28 50.03
CA VAL A 206 36.21 17.03 49.40
C VAL A 206 36.16 17.18 47.88
N LEU A 207 35.10 17.78 47.36
CA LEU A 207 35.00 18.05 45.93
C LEU A 207 36.11 18.98 45.44
N GLY A 208 36.39 20.05 46.21
CA GLY A 208 37.40 21.05 45.86
C GLY A 208 38.85 20.60 46.06
N SER A 209 39.10 19.58 46.90
CA SER A 209 40.46 19.07 47.12
C SER A 209 40.94 18.15 46.01
N SER A 210 40.04 17.73 45.12
CA SER A 210 40.41 16.91 43.99
C SER A 210 41.06 17.76 42.89
N ALA A 211 42.37 17.59 42.72
CA ALA A 211 43.08 18.28 41.64
C ALA A 211 42.84 17.54 40.33
N VAL A 212 42.43 18.30 39.30
CA VAL A 212 42.44 17.78 37.91
C VAL A 212 43.90 17.62 37.49
N LYS A 213 44.37 16.39 37.38
CA LYS A 213 45.76 16.16 36.98
C LYS A 213 45.98 16.24 35.49
N LEU A 214 44.99 15.85 34.72
CA LEU A 214 45.11 15.87 33.26
C LEU A 214 43.70 15.84 32.62
N ALA A 215 43.45 16.83 31.80
CA ALA A 215 42.34 16.73 30.85
C ALA A 215 42.94 16.45 29.48
N GLU A 216 42.54 15.37 28.88
CA GLU A 216 42.91 15.09 27.48
C GLU A 216 42.22 16.12 26.59
N PRO A 217 42.89 16.63 25.53
CA PRO A 217 42.24 17.54 24.63
C PRO A 217 41.01 16.87 23.97
N PRO A 218 39.96 17.64 23.67
CA PRO A 218 38.77 17.08 23.05
C PRO A 218 39.05 16.31 21.78
N VAL A 219 38.67 15.06 21.75
CA VAL A 219 38.85 14.16 20.59
C VAL A 219 37.49 13.99 19.90
N ALA A 220 37.53 14.03 18.58
CA ALA A 220 36.33 13.77 17.77
C ALA A 220 35.83 12.33 18.03
N ASP A 221 34.63 12.20 18.54
CA ASP A 221 34.00 10.90 18.86
C ASP A 221 33.17 10.40 17.65
N GLY A 222 33.36 11.00 16.50
CA GLY A 222 32.74 10.66 15.24
C GLY A 222 31.54 11.54 14.88
N GLN A 223 31.12 11.37 13.66
CA GLN A 223 29.93 12.06 13.13
C GLN A 223 28.72 11.18 13.37
N GLY A 224 27.86 11.59 14.27
CA GLY A 224 26.53 11.01 14.44
C GLY A 224 25.57 11.71 13.51
N GLY A 225 25.46 11.26 12.28
CA GLY A 225 24.49 11.78 11.33
C GLY A 225 23.37 10.79 11.07
N PRO A 226 22.30 11.23 10.39
CA PRO A 226 21.28 10.30 9.95
C PRO A 226 21.91 9.28 8.99
N ASN A 227 21.86 8.01 9.33
CA ASN A 227 22.33 6.93 8.47
C ASN A 227 21.38 6.78 7.29
N LEU A 228 21.69 7.47 6.18
CA LEU A 228 20.88 7.47 4.96
C LEU A 228 20.54 6.04 4.53
N LEU A 229 21.53 5.15 4.54
CA LEU A 229 21.33 3.75 4.16
C LEU A 229 20.30 3.06 5.06
N ARG A 230 20.42 3.23 6.38
CA ARG A 230 19.48 2.64 7.35
C ARG A 230 18.07 3.20 7.18
N ASN A 231 17.94 4.50 7.01
CA ASN A 231 16.64 5.17 6.87
C ASN A 231 15.94 4.75 5.55
N VAL A 232 16.69 4.67 4.45
CA VAL A 232 16.17 4.21 3.16
C VAL A 232 15.77 2.73 3.25
N LEU A 233 16.58 1.89 3.87
CA LEU A 233 16.28 0.45 4.02
C LEU A 233 14.99 0.24 4.83
N VAL A 234 14.81 0.97 5.93
CA VAL A 234 13.58 0.91 6.72
C VAL A 234 12.38 1.37 5.88
N ALA A 235 12.53 2.46 5.12
CA ALA A 235 11.46 2.98 4.26
C ALA A 235 11.07 1.98 3.16
N VAL A 236 12.03 1.28 2.57
CA VAL A 236 11.78 0.22 1.58
C VAL A 236 10.96 -0.93 2.21
N ILE A 237 11.33 -1.38 3.40
CA ILE A 237 10.61 -2.44 4.12
C ILE A 237 9.17 -1.99 4.43
N VAL A 238 9.01 -0.79 4.97
CA VAL A 238 7.69 -0.23 5.31
C VAL A 238 6.84 -0.04 4.05
N GLY A 239 7.42 0.48 2.97
CA GLY A 239 6.76 0.65 1.68
C GLY A 239 6.30 -0.68 1.07
N LEU A 240 7.13 -1.71 1.17
CA LEU A 240 6.81 -3.05 0.68
C LEU A 240 5.65 -3.66 1.47
N LEU A 241 5.75 -3.68 2.80
CA LEU A 241 4.70 -4.24 3.66
C LEU A 241 3.38 -3.47 3.51
N GLY A 242 3.47 -2.14 3.46
CA GLY A 242 2.30 -1.27 3.27
C GLY A 242 1.60 -1.51 1.93
N SER A 243 2.37 -1.65 0.85
CA SER A 243 1.80 -1.91 -0.47
C SER A 243 1.14 -3.29 -0.55
N ILE A 244 1.74 -4.33 0.03
CA ILE A 244 1.16 -5.67 0.09
C ILE A 244 -0.16 -5.64 0.89
N ALA A 245 -0.15 -4.98 2.05
CA ALA A 245 -1.35 -4.84 2.89
C ALA A 245 -2.47 -4.08 2.15
N ALA A 246 -2.13 -2.99 1.45
CA ALA A 246 -3.10 -2.21 0.67
C ALA A 246 -3.72 -3.05 -0.45
N ILE A 247 -2.91 -3.80 -1.20
CA ILE A 247 -3.38 -4.71 -2.26
C ILE A 247 -4.31 -5.79 -1.67
N TRP A 248 -3.94 -6.35 -0.53
CA TRP A 248 -4.74 -7.36 0.16
C TRP A 248 -6.11 -6.81 0.57
N ILE A 249 -6.13 -5.61 1.16
CA ILE A 249 -7.39 -4.93 1.57
C ILE A 249 -8.25 -4.63 0.33
N MET A 250 -7.65 -4.14 -0.75
CA MET A 250 -8.35 -3.89 -2.01
C MET A 250 -8.96 -5.18 -2.58
N TYR A 251 -8.22 -6.28 -2.53
CA TYR A 251 -8.69 -7.59 -2.97
C TYR A 251 -9.87 -8.08 -2.11
N GLN A 252 -9.78 -7.94 -0.79
CA GLN A 252 -10.89 -8.34 0.10
C GLN A 252 -12.18 -7.56 -0.17
N ARG A 253 -12.05 -6.28 -0.54
CA ARG A 253 -13.23 -5.45 -0.84
C ARG A 253 -13.88 -5.83 -2.17
N ARG A 254 -13.08 -6.16 -3.18
CA ARG A 254 -13.56 -6.53 -4.53
C ARG A 254 -12.78 -7.77 -5.02
N PRO A 255 -13.16 -8.96 -4.55
CA PRO A 255 -12.49 -10.18 -4.99
C PRO A 255 -12.80 -10.45 -6.47
N THR A 256 -11.76 -10.39 -7.30
CA THR A 256 -11.84 -10.76 -8.71
C THR A 256 -11.52 -12.24 -8.86
N ILE A 257 -11.94 -12.83 -9.97
CA ILE A 257 -11.72 -14.25 -10.26
C ILE A 257 -10.26 -14.46 -10.65
N LEU A 258 -9.51 -15.16 -9.80
CA LEU A 258 -8.11 -15.52 -10.05
C LEU A 258 -7.93 -16.99 -10.42
N ASP A 259 -8.92 -17.82 -10.05
CA ASP A 259 -8.95 -19.24 -10.35
C ASP A 259 -10.23 -19.52 -11.14
N PRO A 260 -10.12 -20.16 -12.33
CA PRO A 260 -11.30 -20.52 -13.16
C PRO A 260 -12.36 -21.34 -12.42
N HIS A 261 -11.98 -22.06 -11.36
CA HIS A 261 -12.91 -22.88 -10.58
C HIS A 261 -13.74 -22.07 -9.57
N ASN A 262 -13.28 -20.86 -9.17
CA ASN A 262 -14.02 -20.06 -8.19
C ASN A 262 -15.47 -19.77 -8.59
N PRO A 263 -15.77 -19.40 -9.85
CA PRO A 263 -17.17 -19.19 -10.27
C PRO A 263 -18.02 -20.46 -10.19
N SER A 264 -17.46 -21.61 -10.57
CA SER A 264 -18.19 -22.89 -10.53
C SER A 264 -18.50 -23.30 -9.09
N ASP A 265 -17.53 -23.14 -8.19
CA ASP A 265 -17.72 -23.41 -6.75
C ASP A 265 -18.77 -22.48 -6.13
N THR A 266 -18.76 -21.19 -6.55
CA THR A 266 -19.70 -20.18 -6.05
C THR A 266 -21.14 -20.46 -6.48
N LEU A 267 -21.34 -20.88 -7.72
CA LEU A 267 -22.66 -21.16 -8.28
C LEU A 267 -23.11 -22.61 -8.03
N GLY A 268 -22.21 -23.49 -7.60
CA GLY A 268 -22.50 -24.91 -7.38
C GLY A 268 -22.73 -25.68 -8.69
N VAL A 269 -22.15 -25.24 -9.80
CA VAL A 269 -22.30 -25.83 -11.11
C VAL A 269 -20.94 -26.15 -11.75
N PRO A 270 -20.84 -27.07 -12.71
CA PRO A 270 -19.56 -27.43 -13.29
C PRO A 270 -18.91 -26.29 -14.09
N LEU A 271 -17.59 -26.26 -14.08
CA LEU A 271 -16.80 -25.45 -15.01
C LEU A 271 -16.80 -26.15 -16.36
N ILE A 272 -17.55 -25.63 -17.34
CA ILE A 272 -17.65 -26.20 -18.69
C ILE A 272 -16.33 -26.04 -19.43
N ALA A 273 -15.77 -24.84 -19.40
CA ALA A 273 -14.51 -24.56 -20.08
C ALA A 273 -13.78 -23.39 -19.39
N ALA A 274 -12.45 -23.50 -19.31
CA ALA A 274 -11.57 -22.40 -18.97
C ALA A 274 -10.76 -22.06 -20.24
N LEU A 275 -10.99 -20.89 -20.77
CA LEU A 275 -10.33 -20.42 -22.00
C LEU A 275 -9.04 -19.69 -21.63
N GLU A 276 -7.92 -20.30 -21.96
CA GLU A 276 -6.61 -19.80 -21.59
C GLU A 276 -6.17 -18.60 -22.45
N PRO A 277 -5.37 -17.69 -21.91
CA PRO A 277 -4.73 -16.66 -22.71
C PRO A 277 -3.88 -17.26 -23.84
N GLY A 278 -3.96 -16.67 -25.01
CA GLY A 278 -3.18 -17.10 -26.17
C GLY A 278 -3.83 -18.13 -27.08
N ARG A 279 -4.93 -18.77 -26.68
CA ARG A 279 -5.70 -19.65 -27.57
C ARG A 279 -6.50 -18.83 -28.60
N THR A 280 -6.60 -19.35 -29.81
CA THR A 280 -7.48 -18.74 -30.82
C THR A 280 -8.95 -18.92 -30.43
N THR A 281 -9.79 -18.00 -30.87
CA THR A 281 -11.21 -18.03 -30.57
C THR A 281 -11.86 -19.30 -31.18
N ALA A 282 -11.40 -19.73 -32.32
CA ALA A 282 -11.91 -20.95 -32.98
C ALA A 282 -11.64 -22.20 -32.13
N SER A 283 -10.40 -22.40 -31.69
CA SER A 283 -10.05 -23.56 -30.84
C SER A 283 -10.78 -23.51 -29.50
N ALA A 284 -10.99 -22.32 -28.93
CA ALA A 284 -11.78 -22.13 -27.73
C ALA A 284 -13.25 -22.53 -27.95
N ALA A 285 -13.82 -22.17 -29.11
CA ALA A 285 -15.19 -22.49 -29.47
C ALA A 285 -15.42 -23.99 -29.64
N GLU A 286 -14.50 -24.68 -30.31
CA GLU A 286 -14.57 -26.15 -30.47
C GLU A 286 -14.56 -26.86 -29.10
N THR A 287 -13.66 -26.44 -28.21
CA THR A 287 -13.59 -26.97 -26.84
C THR A 287 -14.92 -26.74 -26.10
N LEU A 288 -15.47 -25.53 -26.23
CA LEU A 288 -16.73 -25.17 -25.58
C LEU A 288 -17.92 -25.96 -26.15
N VAL A 289 -18.00 -26.10 -27.44
CA VAL A 289 -19.06 -26.90 -28.10
C VAL A 289 -19.02 -28.35 -27.61
N SER A 290 -17.85 -28.96 -27.60
CA SER A 290 -17.66 -30.33 -27.11
C SER A 290 -18.07 -30.47 -25.63
N ALA A 291 -17.65 -29.53 -24.79
CA ALA A 291 -17.98 -29.55 -23.37
C ALA A 291 -19.48 -29.28 -23.12
N MET A 292 -20.08 -28.36 -23.87
CA MET A 292 -21.53 -28.09 -23.79
C MET A 292 -22.35 -29.32 -24.19
N SER A 293 -21.97 -30.00 -25.25
CA SER A 293 -22.64 -31.23 -25.70
C SER A 293 -22.63 -32.32 -24.63
N ALA A 294 -21.61 -32.36 -23.79
CA ALA A 294 -21.51 -33.34 -22.70
C ALA A 294 -22.38 -32.97 -21.47
N VAL A 295 -22.65 -31.69 -21.26
CA VAL A 295 -23.36 -31.19 -20.04
C VAL A 295 -24.84 -30.93 -20.33
N MET A 296 -25.19 -30.53 -21.54
CA MET A 296 -26.57 -30.20 -21.92
C MET A 296 -27.42 -31.43 -22.11
N SER A 297 -28.70 -31.30 -21.76
CA SER A 297 -29.69 -32.33 -22.11
C SER A 297 -29.87 -32.41 -23.63
N PRO A 298 -30.03 -33.60 -24.21
CA PRO A 298 -30.34 -33.73 -25.64
C PRO A 298 -31.60 -33.00 -26.10
N THR A 299 -32.48 -32.68 -25.19
CA THR A 299 -33.72 -31.96 -25.47
C THR A 299 -33.57 -30.44 -25.40
N SER A 300 -32.44 -29.94 -24.85
CA SER A 300 -32.19 -28.51 -24.72
C SER A 300 -31.84 -27.89 -26.07
N LYS A 301 -32.77 -27.10 -26.61
CA LYS A 301 -32.57 -26.39 -27.88
C LYS A 301 -32.22 -24.91 -27.69
N VAL A 302 -32.57 -24.31 -26.56
CA VAL A 302 -32.38 -22.89 -26.30
C VAL A 302 -31.35 -22.72 -25.18
N VAL A 303 -30.19 -22.18 -25.50
CA VAL A 303 -29.09 -21.95 -24.53
C VAL A 303 -28.84 -20.47 -24.40
N ALA A 304 -28.94 -19.95 -23.18
CA ALA A 304 -28.60 -18.56 -22.90
C ALA A 304 -27.11 -18.41 -22.55
N PHE A 305 -26.42 -17.54 -23.27
CA PHE A 305 -25.09 -17.09 -22.94
C PHE A 305 -25.22 -15.77 -22.17
N THR A 306 -24.95 -15.82 -20.88
CA THR A 306 -25.22 -14.72 -19.97
C THR A 306 -23.92 -14.28 -19.30
N PRO A 307 -23.38 -13.12 -19.67
CA PRO A 307 -22.18 -12.62 -18.99
C PRO A 307 -22.49 -12.24 -17.53
N ALA A 308 -21.58 -12.55 -16.63
CA ALA A 308 -21.72 -12.22 -15.20
C ALA A 308 -21.63 -10.72 -14.99
N SER A 309 -20.64 -10.06 -15.59
CA SER A 309 -20.46 -8.62 -15.51
C SER A 309 -20.20 -8.00 -16.88
N ARG A 310 -20.24 -6.67 -16.91
CA ARG A 310 -20.03 -5.92 -18.16
C ARG A 310 -18.61 -6.17 -18.71
N GLY A 311 -18.55 -6.52 -19.98
CA GLY A 311 -17.28 -6.82 -20.63
C GLY A 311 -16.92 -8.31 -20.64
N ASP A 312 -17.66 -9.15 -19.90
CA ASP A 312 -17.43 -10.60 -19.92
C ASP A 312 -17.92 -11.24 -21.23
N LEU A 313 -18.86 -10.59 -21.92
CA LEU A 313 -19.36 -11.11 -23.18
C LEU A 313 -18.29 -10.98 -24.26
N ALA A 314 -17.74 -12.11 -24.68
CA ALA A 314 -16.86 -12.18 -25.81
C ALA A 314 -17.71 -12.45 -27.05
N ALA A 315 -18.11 -11.41 -27.77
CA ALA A 315 -18.97 -11.49 -28.93
C ALA A 315 -18.38 -12.39 -30.04
N ASP A 316 -17.05 -12.38 -30.16
CA ASP A 316 -16.31 -13.26 -31.05
C ASP A 316 -16.39 -14.74 -30.62
N LEU A 317 -16.47 -14.98 -29.31
CA LEU A 317 -16.67 -16.35 -28.80
C LEU A 317 -18.07 -16.87 -29.16
N VAL A 318 -19.10 -16.06 -28.97
CA VAL A 318 -20.48 -16.43 -29.33
C VAL A 318 -20.58 -16.75 -30.82
N SER A 319 -20.03 -15.89 -31.68
CA SER A 319 -20.06 -16.12 -33.14
C SER A 319 -19.25 -17.36 -33.55
N SER A 320 -18.12 -17.61 -32.88
CA SER A 320 -17.28 -18.80 -33.16
C SER A 320 -17.94 -20.09 -32.65
N VAL A 321 -18.62 -20.03 -31.48
CA VAL A 321 -19.40 -21.18 -30.97
C VAL A 321 -20.54 -21.50 -31.94
N ALA A 322 -21.26 -20.49 -32.44
CA ALA A 322 -22.30 -20.68 -33.44
C ALA A 322 -21.74 -21.30 -34.73
N ALA A 323 -20.57 -20.83 -35.18
CA ALA A 323 -19.91 -21.37 -36.37
C ALA A 323 -19.48 -22.84 -36.16
N ALA A 324 -18.84 -23.14 -35.04
CA ALA A 324 -18.39 -24.49 -34.71
C ALA A 324 -19.57 -25.46 -34.55
N TRP A 325 -20.68 -25.02 -33.95
CA TRP A 325 -21.88 -25.85 -33.81
C TRP A 325 -22.55 -26.14 -35.14
N SER A 326 -22.59 -25.15 -36.06
CA SER A 326 -23.24 -25.28 -37.36
C SER A 326 -22.39 -26.01 -38.41
N ASP A 327 -21.13 -26.31 -38.13
CA ASP A 327 -20.15 -26.80 -39.10
C ASP A 327 -20.57 -28.15 -39.73
N ASP A 328 -21.33 -28.97 -39.02
CA ASP A 328 -21.86 -30.28 -39.48
C ASP A 328 -23.25 -30.15 -40.17
N GLN A 329 -23.46 -29.11 -40.96
CA GLN A 329 -24.71 -28.82 -41.69
C GLN A 329 -25.87 -28.34 -40.79
N GLY A 330 -25.54 -27.96 -39.54
CA GLY A 330 -26.51 -27.45 -38.59
C GLY A 330 -26.96 -26.02 -38.88
N VAL A 331 -28.14 -25.67 -38.40
CA VAL A 331 -28.67 -24.28 -38.43
C VAL A 331 -28.73 -23.76 -37.02
N VAL A 332 -27.95 -22.70 -36.72
CA VAL A 332 -27.92 -22.05 -35.42
C VAL A 332 -28.60 -20.68 -35.53
N LEU A 333 -29.51 -20.40 -34.60
CA LEU A 333 -30.15 -19.08 -34.49
C LEU A 333 -29.60 -18.34 -33.28
N ILE A 334 -29.03 -17.17 -33.50
CA ILE A 334 -28.61 -16.25 -32.41
C ILE A 334 -29.73 -15.23 -32.22
N LEU A 335 -30.31 -15.22 -31.04
CA LEU A 335 -31.25 -14.19 -30.55
C LEU A 335 -30.51 -13.25 -29.63
N ASP A 336 -30.19 -12.06 -30.12
CA ASP A 336 -29.41 -11.07 -29.35
C ASP A 336 -30.36 -10.10 -28.64
N THR A 337 -30.37 -10.18 -27.32
CA THR A 337 -31.10 -9.25 -26.43
C THR A 337 -30.15 -8.29 -25.70
N SER A 338 -28.88 -8.31 -26.04
CA SER A 338 -27.92 -7.36 -25.44
C SER A 338 -28.13 -5.94 -25.98
N PRO A 339 -27.73 -4.92 -25.23
CA PRO A 339 -27.81 -3.54 -25.72
C PRO A 339 -26.73 -3.22 -26.76
N SER A 340 -25.65 -4.01 -26.81
CA SER A 340 -24.54 -3.80 -27.74
C SER A 340 -24.81 -4.38 -29.12
N SER A 341 -24.05 -3.95 -30.10
CA SER A 341 -24.08 -4.51 -31.47
C SER A 341 -22.85 -5.36 -31.80
N GLU A 342 -22.10 -5.72 -30.78
CA GLU A 342 -20.81 -6.41 -30.92
C GLU A 342 -20.96 -7.80 -31.55
N VAL A 343 -22.00 -8.55 -31.17
CA VAL A 343 -22.27 -9.89 -31.73
C VAL A 343 -22.59 -9.77 -33.22
N ARG A 344 -23.41 -8.81 -33.61
CA ARG A 344 -23.73 -8.55 -35.04
C ARG A 344 -22.45 -8.20 -35.82
N ALA A 345 -21.64 -7.30 -35.28
CA ALA A 345 -20.38 -6.86 -35.91
C ALA A 345 -19.41 -8.04 -36.10
N SER A 346 -19.35 -8.93 -35.11
CA SER A 346 -18.53 -10.14 -35.18
C SER A 346 -19.00 -11.07 -36.32
N LEU A 347 -20.33 -11.22 -36.51
CA LEU A 347 -20.91 -12.05 -37.56
C LEU A 347 -20.77 -11.45 -38.96
N GLU A 348 -20.74 -10.13 -39.09
CA GLU A 348 -20.60 -9.44 -40.39
C GLU A 348 -19.29 -9.80 -41.10
N GLY A 349 -18.27 -10.26 -40.35
CA GLY A 349 -17.02 -10.76 -40.90
C GLY A 349 -17.12 -12.15 -41.56
N LEU A 350 -18.20 -12.91 -41.32
CA LEU A 350 -18.40 -14.23 -41.89
C LEU A 350 -18.98 -14.17 -43.32
N PRO A 351 -18.75 -15.19 -44.18
CA PRO A 351 -19.36 -15.25 -45.52
C PRO A 351 -20.87 -15.22 -45.45
N ARG A 352 -21.49 -14.64 -46.47
CA ARG A 352 -22.96 -14.68 -46.61
C ARG A 352 -23.43 -16.10 -46.88
N ALA A 353 -24.55 -16.45 -46.28
CA ALA A 353 -25.19 -17.75 -46.55
C ALA A 353 -25.68 -17.81 -48.01
N THR A 354 -25.47 -18.95 -48.63
CA THR A 354 -26.02 -19.22 -49.95
C THR A 354 -27.50 -19.62 -49.82
N SER A 355 -28.33 -19.12 -50.72
CA SER A 355 -29.78 -19.03 -50.57
C SER A 355 -30.59 -20.35 -50.76
N GLY A 356 -29.93 -21.51 -50.77
CA GLY A 356 -30.62 -22.75 -51.20
C GLY A 356 -31.48 -23.48 -50.14
N GLU A 357 -31.17 -23.34 -48.85
CA GLU A 357 -31.78 -24.18 -47.80
C GLU A 357 -32.22 -23.40 -46.54
N LEU A 358 -32.35 -22.08 -46.64
CA LEU A 358 -32.69 -21.25 -45.48
C LEU A 358 -34.20 -21.26 -45.21
N PRO A 359 -34.64 -21.24 -43.94
CA PRO A 359 -36.06 -21.03 -43.60
C PRO A 359 -36.59 -19.73 -44.19
N ARG A 360 -37.87 -19.66 -44.53
CA ARG A 360 -38.48 -18.48 -45.15
C ARG A 360 -38.26 -17.18 -44.39
N TRP A 361 -38.31 -17.24 -43.04
CA TRP A 361 -38.09 -16.09 -42.19
C TRP A 361 -36.63 -15.59 -42.18
N ALA A 362 -35.68 -16.41 -42.62
CA ALA A 362 -34.27 -15.98 -42.74
C ALA A 362 -34.07 -14.92 -43.82
N HIS A 363 -35.03 -14.79 -44.73
CA HIS A 363 -35.02 -13.75 -45.75
C HIS A 363 -35.61 -12.42 -45.29
N GLU A 364 -36.10 -12.35 -44.04
CA GLU A 364 -36.56 -11.08 -43.46
C GLU A 364 -35.42 -10.07 -43.36
N PRO A 365 -35.66 -8.79 -43.62
CA PRO A 365 -34.61 -7.77 -43.56
C PRO A 365 -33.99 -7.57 -42.15
N THR A 366 -34.66 -8.07 -41.13
CA THR A 366 -34.18 -8.06 -39.75
C THR A 366 -33.25 -9.23 -39.43
N CYS A 367 -33.19 -10.25 -40.29
CA CYS A 367 -32.36 -11.44 -40.11
C CYS A 367 -31.04 -11.30 -40.88
N LEU A 368 -29.92 -11.55 -40.19
CA LEU A 368 -28.60 -11.63 -40.82
C LEU A 368 -28.27 -13.12 -40.99
N ALA A 369 -28.13 -13.59 -42.22
CA ALA A 369 -27.79 -14.99 -42.52
C ALA A 369 -26.32 -15.09 -42.96
N ARG A 370 -25.57 -15.98 -42.31
CA ARG A 370 -24.14 -16.21 -42.55
C ARG A 370 -23.85 -17.71 -42.69
N SER A 371 -22.82 -18.05 -43.42
CA SER A 371 -22.28 -19.41 -43.50
C SER A 371 -21.26 -19.64 -42.36
N SER A 372 -21.11 -20.88 -41.93
CA SER A 372 -20.09 -21.27 -40.94
C SER A 372 -18.65 -21.07 -41.46
N GLY A 373 -18.46 -20.86 -42.73
CA GLY A 373 -17.15 -20.57 -43.34
C GLY A 373 -16.44 -21.81 -43.88
N THR A 374 -16.58 -22.93 -43.24
CA THR A 374 -15.93 -24.18 -43.63
C THR A 374 -16.90 -25.17 -44.21
N GLY A 375 -18.18 -25.00 -43.92
CA GLY A 375 -19.14 -26.04 -44.21
C GLY A 375 -20.45 -25.59 -44.81
N ARG A 376 -21.42 -26.47 -44.69
CA ARG A 376 -22.78 -26.32 -45.19
C ARG A 376 -23.72 -25.72 -44.14
N GLY A 377 -23.20 -25.42 -42.94
CA GLY A 377 -23.99 -24.88 -41.86
C GLY A 377 -24.33 -23.41 -42.00
N HIS A 378 -25.40 -23.00 -41.34
CA HIS A 378 -25.92 -21.64 -41.41
C HIS A 378 -26.07 -21.02 -40.02
N ILE A 379 -25.66 -19.76 -39.89
CA ILE A 379 -25.84 -18.95 -38.69
C ILE A 379 -26.86 -17.86 -39.02
N LEU A 380 -27.96 -17.87 -38.32
CA LEU A 380 -29.03 -16.89 -38.44
C LEU A 380 -29.01 -15.99 -37.22
N TYR A 381 -29.01 -14.68 -37.42
CA TYR A 381 -28.98 -13.71 -36.31
C TYR A 381 -30.21 -12.82 -36.38
N ASN A 382 -30.85 -12.67 -35.24
CA ASN A 382 -31.97 -11.75 -35.09
C ASN A 382 -31.84 -10.98 -33.77
N ARG A 383 -32.12 -9.70 -33.83
CA ARG A 383 -32.07 -8.84 -32.63
C ARG A 383 -33.47 -8.70 -32.05
N VAL A 384 -33.59 -8.91 -30.74
CA VAL A 384 -34.82 -8.74 -29.98
C VAL A 384 -34.58 -7.66 -28.91
N SER A 385 -35.53 -6.73 -28.79
CA SER A 385 -35.36 -5.70 -27.78
C SER A 385 -35.30 -6.33 -26.36
N PRO A 386 -34.40 -5.87 -25.49
CA PRO A 386 -34.30 -6.39 -24.11
C PRO A 386 -35.61 -6.32 -23.34
N ALA A 387 -36.37 -5.24 -23.53
CA ALA A 387 -37.66 -5.04 -22.88
C ALA A 387 -38.72 -6.05 -23.30
N ARG A 388 -38.69 -6.51 -24.58
CA ARG A 388 -39.56 -7.57 -25.07
C ARG A 388 -39.12 -8.93 -24.51
N ALA A 389 -37.82 -9.19 -24.56
CA ALA A 389 -37.25 -10.47 -24.10
C ALA A 389 -37.48 -10.69 -22.59
N ALA A 390 -37.49 -9.60 -21.79
CA ALA A 390 -37.69 -9.68 -20.36
C ALA A 390 -39.14 -9.92 -19.93
N ARG A 391 -40.11 -9.71 -20.81
CA ARG A 391 -41.52 -10.00 -20.48
C ARG A 391 -41.76 -11.51 -20.38
N PRO A 392 -42.56 -11.97 -19.40
CA PRO A 392 -42.93 -13.39 -19.36
C PRO A 392 -43.52 -13.83 -20.70
N GLY A 393 -42.92 -14.87 -21.29
CA GLY A 393 -43.32 -15.35 -22.59
C GLY A 393 -43.00 -14.42 -23.76
N GLY A 394 -42.19 -13.38 -23.57
CA GLY A 394 -41.85 -12.43 -24.64
C GLY A 394 -41.04 -13.01 -25.79
N LEU A 395 -40.31 -14.07 -25.53
CA LEU A 395 -39.59 -14.86 -26.54
C LEU A 395 -40.42 -16.02 -27.08
N ALA A 396 -41.46 -16.45 -26.37
CA ALA A 396 -42.24 -17.65 -26.73
C ALA A 396 -42.75 -17.66 -28.16
N PRO A 397 -43.32 -16.57 -28.74
CA PRO A 397 -43.76 -16.59 -30.13
C PRO A 397 -42.60 -16.81 -31.13
N ILE A 398 -41.44 -16.20 -30.83
CA ILE A 398 -40.25 -16.35 -31.69
C ILE A 398 -39.69 -17.76 -31.57
N LEU A 399 -39.64 -18.31 -30.36
CA LEU A 399 -39.14 -19.66 -30.11
C LEU A 399 -40.08 -20.73 -30.71
N ALA A 400 -41.40 -20.56 -30.57
CA ALA A 400 -42.38 -21.48 -31.13
C ALA A 400 -42.30 -21.55 -32.65
N ASP A 401 -42.05 -20.42 -33.32
CA ASP A 401 -41.92 -20.32 -34.76
C ASP A 401 -40.59 -20.84 -35.30
N ARG A 402 -39.50 -20.54 -34.59
CA ARG A 402 -38.14 -20.68 -35.12
C ARG A 402 -37.35 -21.86 -34.55
N ALA A 403 -37.53 -22.24 -33.29
CA ALA A 403 -36.77 -23.32 -32.68
C ALA A 403 -37.02 -24.70 -33.35
N PRO A 404 -38.22 -25.04 -33.86
CA PRO A 404 -38.40 -26.32 -34.52
C PRO A 404 -37.56 -26.52 -35.78
N VAL A 405 -37.18 -25.43 -36.45
CA VAL A 405 -36.47 -25.49 -37.75
C VAL A 405 -34.98 -25.19 -37.64
N VAL A 406 -34.47 -25.04 -36.40
CA VAL A 406 -33.04 -24.85 -36.14
C VAL A 406 -32.55 -25.90 -35.14
N ASP A 407 -31.27 -26.19 -35.16
CA ASP A 407 -30.66 -27.19 -34.29
C ASP A 407 -30.34 -26.63 -32.92
N LEU A 408 -29.98 -25.35 -32.86
CA LEU A 408 -29.65 -24.65 -31.62
C LEU A 408 -30.08 -23.18 -31.69
N VAL A 409 -30.66 -22.70 -30.59
CA VAL A 409 -30.91 -21.27 -30.37
C VAL A 409 -29.98 -20.76 -29.31
N ILE A 410 -29.11 -19.82 -29.65
CA ILE A 410 -28.23 -19.13 -28.70
C ILE A 410 -28.88 -17.80 -28.32
N LEU A 411 -29.32 -17.69 -27.10
CA LEU A 411 -29.88 -16.45 -26.53
C LEU A 411 -28.74 -15.65 -25.88
N VAL A 412 -28.37 -14.53 -26.48
CA VAL A 412 -27.34 -13.64 -25.92
C VAL A 412 -28.02 -12.60 -25.07
N THR A 413 -27.62 -12.48 -23.82
CA THR A 413 -28.19 -11.52 -22.86
C THR A 413 -27.19 -10.45 -22.46
N SER A 414 -27.67 -9.42 -21.76
CA SER A 414 -26.82 -8.44 -21.07
C SER A 414 -26.16 -9.09 -19.85
N ALA A 415 -25.32 -8.33 -19.16
CA ALA A 415 -24.69 -8.79 -17.92
C ALA A 415 -25.71 -8.91 -16.77
N LEU A 416 -25.58 -9.98 -16.01
CA LEU A 416 -26.44 -10.25 -14.83
C LEU A 416 -26.37 -9.11 -13.79
N ALA A 417 -25.17 -8.58 -13.59
CA ALA A 417 -24.93 -7.53 -12.61
C ALA A 417 -25.58 -6.18 -12.97
N GLU A 418 -25.99 -5.98 -14.22
CA GLU A 418 -26.43 -4.66 -14.70
C GLU A 418 -27.94 -4.48 -14.77
N LEU A 419 -28.64 -5.53 -15.21
CA LEU A 419 -30.06 -5.38 -15.58
C LEU A 419 -30.89 -6.54 -15.04
N PRO A 420 -31.86 -6.26 -14.17
CA PRO A 420 -32.83 -7.30 -13.76
C PRO A 420 -33.54 -7.96 -14.94
N MET A 421 -33.70 -7.26 -16.05
CA MET A 421 -34.28 -7.80 -17.29
C MET A 421 -33.47 -8.95 -17.91
N THR A 422 -32.17 -9.02 -17.62
CA THR A 422 -31.28 -10.08 -18.09
C THR A 422 -31.72 -11.44 -17.53
N ALA A 423 -31.92 -11.50 -16.21
CA ALA A 423 -32.37 -12.73 -15.56
C ALA A 423 -33.72 -13.18 -16.10
N ALA A 424 -34.65 -12.23 -16.27
CA ALA A 424 -35.99 -12.51 -16.84
C ALA A 424 -35.94 -13.03 -18.29
N SER A 425 -34.95 -12.57 -19.07
CA SER A 425 -34.75 -13.09 -20.45
C SER A 425 -34.11 -14.48 -20.40
N ALA A 426 -33.06 -14.65 -19.59
CA ALA A 426 -32.29 -15.90 -19.50
C ALA A 426 -33.13 -17.08 -18.98
N ILE A 427 -34.08 -16.84 -18.09
CA ILE A 427 -34.99 -17.87 -17.54
C ILE A 427 -35.85 -18.49 -18.65
N GLN A 428 -36.04 -17.84 -19.82
CA GLN A 428 -36.81 -18.39 -20.92
C GLN A 428 -36.03 -19.43 -21.75
N ALA A 429 -34.73 -19.58 -21.49
CA ALA A 429 -33.91 -20.63 -22.12
C ALA A 429 -34.02 -21.96 -21.37
N ASP A 430 -33.74 -23.06 -22.06
CA ASP A 430 -33.69 -24.41 -21.49
C ASP A 430 -32.48 -24.57 -20.56
N ALA A 431 -31.35 -23.95 -20.95
CA ALA A 431 -30.09 -24.02 -20.23
C ALA A 431 -29.41 -22.63 -20.24
N VAL A 432 -28.71 -22.31 -19.17
CA VAL A 432 -27.98 -21.05 -19.04
C VAL A 432 -26.50 -21.34 -18.80
N VAL A 433 -25.67 -20.74 -19.62
CA VAL A 433 -24.20 -20.77 -19.47
C VAL A 433 -23.76 -19.38 -19.01
N VAL A 434 -23.16 -19.30 -17.82
CA VAL A 434 -22.66 -18.04 -17.30
C VAL A 434 -21.22 -17.84 -17.79
N ILE A 435 -20.97 -16.68 -18.39
CA ILE A 435 -19.63 -16.32 -18.87
C ILE A 435 -18.99 -15.39 -17.83
N THR A 436 -17.80 -15.73 -17.40
CA THR A 436 -17.01 -14.93 -16.44
C THR A 436 -15.65 -14.61 -17.05
N SER A 437 -15.00 -13.59 -16.49
CA SER A 437 -13.63 -13.22 -16.87
C SER A 437 -12.79 -12.96 -15.62
N THR A 438 -11.52 -12.66 -15.80
CA THR A 438 -10.62 -12.27 -14.72
C THR A 438 -11.05 -10.95 -14.06
N GLU A 439 -11.87 -10.14 -14.73
CA GLU A 439 -12.39 -8.88 -14.21
C GLU A 439 -13.70 -9.02 -13.43
N THR A 440 -14.38 -10.16 -13.58
CA THR A 440 -15.65 -10.44 -12.89
C THR A 440 -15.45 -10.43 -11.37
N HIS A 441 -16.33 -9.77 -10.66
CA HIS A 441 -16.32 -9.77 -9.19
C HIS A 441 -17.10 -10.97 -8.66
N LEU A 442 -16.46 -11.75 -7.80
CA LEU A 442 -17.05 -12.97 -7.23
C LEU A 442 -18.36 -12.69 -6.49
N LYS A 443 -18.45 -11.54 -5.82
CA LYS A 443 -19.67 -11.12 -5.09
C LYS A 443 -20.90 -10.99 -6.00
N GLU A 444 -20.71 -10.63 -7.25
CA GLU A 444 -21.82 -10.53 -8.22
C GLU A 444 -22.41 -11.92 -8.51
N LEU A 445 -21.55 -12.93 -8.57
CA LEU A 445 -21.99 -14.32 -8.76
C LEU A 445 -22.68 -14.89 -7.51
N GLU A 446 -22.20 -14.55 -6.31
CA GLU A 446 -22.81 -14.97 -5.04
C GLU A 446 -24.26 -14.47 -4.89
N GLN A 447 -24.59 -13.38 -5.54
CA GLN A 447 -25.94 -12.80 -5.50
C GLN A 447 -26.93 -13.54 -6.42
N VAL A 448 -26.45 -14.22 -7.45
CA VAL A 448 -27.32 -14.87 -8.45
C VAL A 448 -28.29 -15.89 -7.82
N PRO A 449 -27.83 -16.86 -7.00
CA PRO A 449 -28.76 -17.80 -6.38
C PRO A 449 -29.74 -17.13 -5.39
N ARG A 450 -29.36 -16.02 -4.77
CA ARG A 450 -30.21 -15.29 -3.81
C ARG A 450 -31.29 -14.47 -4.51
N ASP A 451 -30.88 -13.69 -5.52
CA ASP A 451 -31.75 -12.73 -6.18
C ASP A 451 -32.59 -13.39 -7.28
N TRP A 452 -32.06 -14.44 -7.90
CA TRP A 452 -32.64 -15.10 -9.07
C TRP A 452 -32.61 -16.64 -8.94
N PRO A 453 -33.31 -17.24 -7.94
CA PRO A 453 -33.27 -18.70 -7.74
C PRO A 453 -33.74 -19.49 -8.97
N ALA A 454 -34.78 -19.03 -9.68
CA ALA A 454 -35.25 -19.67 -10.89
C ALA A 454 -34.23 -19.64 -12.05
N LEU A 455 -33.35 -18.63 -12.06
CA LEU A 455 -32.24 -18.59 -13.02
C LEU A 455 -31.15 -19.57 -12.59
N ALA A 456 -30.83 -19.61 -11.31
CA ALA A 456 -29.78 -20.49 -10.77
C ALA A 456 -30.08 -21.96 -11.06
N GLU A 457 -31.35 -22.37 -11.01
CA GLU A 457 -31.80 -23.73 -11.34
C GLU A 457 -31.54 -24.10 -12.82
N ARG A 458 -31.44 -23.10 -13.69
CA ARG A 458 -31.22 -23.33 -15.14
C ARG A 458 -29.75 -23.19 -15.54
N VAL A 459 -28.88 -22.73 -14.61
CA VAL A 459 -27.46 -22.64 -14.90
C VAL A 459 -26.86 -24.04 -14.96
N VAL A 460 -26.44 -24.45 -16.15
CA VAL A 460 -25.83 -25.76 -16.37
C VAL A 460 -24.32 -25.73 -16.21
N GLY A 461 -23.72 -24.55 -16.19
CA GLY A 461 -22.30 -24.42 -15.95
C GLY A 461 -21.75 -23.04 -16.25
N VAL A 462 -20.45 -22.91 -16.00
CA VAL A 462 -19.71 -21.67 -16.16
C VAL A 462 -18.64 -21.82 -17.24
N VAL A 463 -18.46 -20.78 -18.02
CA VAL A 463 -17.32 -20.62 -18.92
C VAL A 463 -16.47 -19.46 -18.39
N HIS A 464 -15.20 -19.73 -18.10
CA HIS A 464 -14.26 -18.69 -17.67
C HIS A 464 -13.40 -18.25 -18.86
N ASP A 465 -13.55 -17.01 -19.32
CA ASP A 465 -12.74 -16.45 -20.40
C ASP A 465 -11.54 -15.68 -19.81
N GLY A 466 -10.41 -16.35 -19.70
CA GLY A 466 -9.14 -15.77 -19.26
C GLY A 466 -8.45 -14.90 -20.31
N ARG A 467 -8.98 -14.82 -21.54
CA ARG A 467 -8.38 -14.04 -22.64
C ARG A 467 -8.71 -12.55 -22.55
N THR A 468 -9.75 -12.17 -21.82
CA THR A 468 -10.28 -10.79 -21.82
C THR A 468 -9.30 -9.76 -21.28
N GLY A 469 -8.48 -10.12 -20.28
CA GLY A 469 -7.48 -9.20 -19.71
C GLY A 469 -6.41 -8.74 -20.71
N ILE A 470 -6.11 -9.54 -21.70
CA ILE A 470 -5.09 -9.22 -22.73
C ILE A 470 -5.65 -8.29 -23.80
N ARG A 471 -6.93 -8.43 -24.13
CA ARG A 471 -7.59 -7.62 -25.16
C ARG A 471 -7.60 -6.12 -24.85
N ARG A 472 -7.82 -5.73 -23.59
CA ARG A 472 -7.78 -4.31 -23.19
C ARG A 472 -6.38 -3.71 -23.29
N ALA A 473 -5.34 -4.51 -23.00
CA ALA A 473 -3.95 -4.06 -23.11
C ALA A 473 -3.53 -3.82 -24.57
N THR A 474 -4.10 -4.59 -25.52
CA THR A 474 -3.79 -4.47 -26.96
C THR A 474 -4.77 -3.57 -27.72
N GLY A 475 -5.97 -3.36 -27.19
CA GLY A 475 -7.06 -2.63 -27.87
C GLY A 475 -6.89 -1.13 -27.97
N ASN A 476 -5.92 -0.54 -27.25
CA ASN A 476 -5.60 0.89 -27.38
C ASN A 476 -4.51 1.19 -28.41
N ALA A 477 -3.98 0.16 -29.08
CA ALA A 477 -3.26 0.41 -30.31
C ALA A 477 -4.28 0.85 -31.36
N ALA A 478 -4.27 2.13 -31.70
CA ALA A 478 -5.08 2.65 -32.79
C ALA A 478 -4.91 1.74 -34.02
N PRO A 479 -5.98 1.42 -34.76
CA PRO A 479 -5.82 0.59 -35.93
C PRO A 479 -4.81 1.28 -36.85
N GLU A 480 -3.67 0.66 -37.04
CA GLU A 480 -2.74 1.09 -38.07
C GLU A 480 -3.54 1.23 -39.37
N ARG A 481 -3.70 2.45 -39.83
CA ARG A 481 -4.18 2.68 -41.17
C ARG A 481 -3.23 1.90 -42.09
N ARG A 482 -3.65 0.76 -42.59
CA ARG A 482 -2.99 0.11 -43.71
C ARG A 482 -2.98 1.15 -44.82
N SER A 483 -1.85 1.80 -45.03
CA SER A 483 -1.61 2.63 -46.20
C SER A 483 -1.79 1.75 -47.40
N SER A 484 -2.92 1.89 -48.08
CA SER A 484 -3.10 1.35 -49.43
C SER A 484 -2.04 2.03 -50.31
N VAL A 485 -1.02 1.24 -50.69
CA VAL A 485 0.01 1.69 -51.63
C VAL A 485 -0.72 1.96 -52.95
N UNK A 486 -1.19 3.01 -53.18
CA UNK A 486 -1.51 3.39 -54.20
C UNK A 486 -0.49 3.52 -55.07
N THR A 487 -0.41 2.89 -55.99
CA THR A 487 0.49 2.97 -57.12
C THR A 487 0.30 4.33 -57.80
N ILE A 488 1.23 5.22 -57.55
CA ILE A 488 1.28 6.53 -58.23
C ILE A 488 1.84 6.28 -59.61
N THR A 489 0.99 6.34 -60.63
CA THR A 489 1.41 6.56 -61.98
C THR A 489 1.77 8.02 -62.18
N SER A 490 3.01 8.28 -62.46
CA SER A 490 3.55 9.58 -62.77
C SER A 490 2.96 10.17 -64.04
N ASN A 491 2.40 11.39 -63.95
CA ASN A 491 2.32 12.26 -65.13
C ASN A 491 2.41 13.73 -64.62
N SER A 492 3.54 14.33 -64.89
CA SER A 492 3.72 15.82 -64.95
C SER A 492 3.21 16.30 -66.31
N PRO A 493 2.87 17.59 -66.56
CA PRO A 493 3.69 18.72 -66.17
C PRO A 493 3.00 20.10 -65.96
N VAL A 494 3.83 21.04 -65.51
CA VAL A 494 4.04 22.45 -65.91
C VAL A 494 3.05 23.52 -65.42
N GLY A 495 3.62 24.49 -64.67
CA GLY A 495 3.45 25.92 -64.87
C GLY A 495 2.54 26.72 -63.95
N GLY A 496 3.08 27.75 -63.30
CA GLY A 496 2.28 28.84 -62.79
C GLY A 496 2.80 29.55 -61.54
N GLU A 497 3.62 30.59 -61.81
CA GLU A 497 4.10 31.57 -60.82
C GLU A 497 2.99 32.43 -60.22
N GLY A 498 3.20 32.96 -59.00
CA GLY A 498 2.49 34.10 -58.48
C GLY A 498 2.72 34.38 -57.00
N PRO A 499 3.25 35.57 -56.63
CA PRO A 499 3.73 35.87 -55.30
C PRO A 499 2.73 36.56 -54.37
N PRO A 500 3.19 37.07 -53.18
CA PRO A 500 2.44 36.94 -51.92
C PRO A 500 1.67 38.19 -51.51
N SER A 501 0.75 38.06 -50.57
CA SER A 501 0.09 39.20 -49.92
C SER A 501 0.18 39.11 -48.41
N LYS A 502 0.66 40.20 -47.84
CA LYS A 502 0.89 40.53 -46.44
C LYS A 502 -0.37 40.98 -45.70
N ARG A 503 -0.22 41.05 -44.39
CA ARG A 503 -0.92 41.88 -43.38
C ARG A 503 -2.21 41.24 -42.83
N GLY A 504 -2.43 41.38 -41.59
CA GLY A 504 -2.13 42.17 -40.40
C GLY A 504 -3.19 41.80 -39.36
N GLY A 505 -2.89 41.69 -38.20
CA GLY A 505 -2.76 42.57 -37.10
C GLY A 505 -4.10 42.75 -36.35
N MET A 506 -4.09 42.40 -35.13
CA MET A 506 -4.67 43.13 -33.99
C MET A 506 -5.31 42.23 -32.91
N ASP A 507 -4.69 42.23 -31.76
CA ASP A 507 -5.30 42.16 -30.43
C ASP A 507 -6.17 43.40 -30.15
N PRO A 508 -6.93 43.61 -29.05
CA PRO A 508 -6.90 42.90 -27.76
C PRO A 508 -8.25 42.86 -26.98
N GLU A 509 -8.12 42.32 -25.76
CA GLU A 509 -8.87 42.71 -24.52
C GLU A 509 -10.38 42.62 -24.45
N ALA A 510 -10.85 41.92 -23.44
CA ALA A 510 -11.70 42.39 -22.31
C ALA A 510 -12.20 41.19 -21.48
N THR A 511 -11.71 41.08 -20.27
CA THR A 511 -12.45 41.32 -19.01
C THR A 511 -13.93 40.97 -19.02
N ASP A 512 -14.44 40.08 -18.22
CA ASP A 512 -14.99 40.42 -16.92
C ASP A 512 -15.69 39.24 -16.22
N ARG A 513 -15.41 39.14 -14.96
CA ARG A 513 -16.18 38.71 -13.79
C ARG A 513 -17.49 37.94 -13.99
N TYR A 514 -17.68 36.86 -13.24
CA TYR A 514 -18.83 36.79 -12.33
C TYR A 514 -18.63 35.77 -11.18
N ALA A 515 -19.19 36.17 -10.07
CA ALA A 515 -19.05 35.74 -8.70
C ALA A 515 -19.63 34.37 -8.35
N ARG A 516 -19.06 33.81 -7.27
CA ARG A 516 -19.66 32.75 -6.43
C ARG A 516 -20.93 33.23 -5.73
N PRO A 517 -21.81 32.32 -5.30
CA PRO A 517 -22.10 32.32 -3.88
C PRO A 517 -22.03 30.94 -3.23
N ALA A 518 -21.76 31.02 -1.92
CA ALA A 518 -21.65 29.94 -0.98
C ALA A 518 -23.02 29.34 -0.60
N ARG A 519 -23.00 28.03 -0.33
CA ARG A 519 -23.59 27.38 0.85
C ARG A 519 -23.04 25.96 0.99
#